data_792a069b5c836d1da645ef940bcf4d66
#
_entry.id   792a069b5c836d1da645ef940bcf4d66
#
_cell.length_a   1.000
_cell.length_b   1.000
_cell.length_c   1.000
_cell.angle_alpha   90.00
_cell.angle_beta   90.00
_cell.angle_gamma   90.00
#
_symmetry.space_group_name_H-M   'P 1'
#
loop_
_entity.id
_entity.type
_entity.pdbx_description
1 polymer ?
#
loop_
_entity_poly.entity_id
_entity_poly.type
_entity_poly.pdbx_seq_one_letter_code
_entity_poly.pdbx_strand_id
1 'polypeptide(L)'
;MTVTVSYQGEPGAFSQQAALEVFPRCEPLPCPTFEDALAAVSDGAARYGMIPIENSLAGRVGDIHHLLPRSGLHIIGEFFLPIRFQLMAVKGANLTTIRTAESHVVALGQNRKIMKNLKLRPVVAADTAGSARIVSESGDASRAALASRLAAEIYNLDILMEDVEDEKYNTTRFVILSKYPEFARTGTGTGTIITTLVFRVRNIPAALYKALGGFAVSYTHLRAHETEAD
;
A
#
# COMPACT_ATOMS: atom_id res chain seq x y z
N MET A 1 8.85 23.63 -7.31
CA MET A 1 9.59 22.38 -7.59
C MET A 1 8.64 21.24 -7.37
N THR A 2 8.58 20.30 -8.29
CA THR A 2 7.79 19.07 -8.15
C THR A 2 8.47 18.17 -7.10
N VAL A 3 7.70 17.56 -6.24
CA VAL A 3 8.21 16.68 -5.18
C VAL A 3 8.24 15.26 -5.71
N THR A 4 9.40 14.59 -5.65
CA THR A 4 9.52 13.16 -5.97
C THR A 4 9.12 12.30 -4.77
N VAL A 5 8.26 11.31 -4.99
CA VAL A 5 7.76 10.39 -3.95
C VAL A 5 8.04 8.96 -4.39
N SER A 6 8.91 8.25 -3.65
CA SER A 6 9.19 6.84 -3.90
C SER A 6 8.10 5.93 -3.32
N TYR A 7 7.88 4.80 -3.98
CA TYR A 7 6.98 3.76 -3.52
C TYR A 7 7.42 2.39 -4.07
N GLN A 8 7.06 1.31 -3.41
CA GLN A 8 7.32 -0.03 -3.92
C GLN A 8 6.20 -0.46 -4.88
N GLY A 9 6.61 -1.04 -6.01
CA GLY A 9 5.74 -1.64 -7.02
C GLY A 9 5.83 -0.97 -8.39
N GLU A 10 5.03 -1.46 -9.31
CA GLU A 10 4.91 -0.97 -10.69
C GLU A 10 4.03 0.29 -10.77
N PRO A 11 4.12 1.09 -11.84
CA PRO A 11 3.16 2.14 -12.12
C PRO A 11 1.72 1.61 -12.09
N GLY A 12 0.82 2.35 -11.44
CA GLY A 12 -0.55 1.91 -11.18
C GLY A 12 -0.75 1.17 -9.86
N ALA A 13 0.29 0.96 -9.04
CA ALA A 13 0.15 0.38 -7.71
C ALA A 13 -0.70 1.26 -6.79
N PHE A 14 -1.36 0.65 -5.80
CA PHE A 14 -2.09 1.40 -4.75
C PHE A 14 -1.18 2.36 -3.98
N SER A 15 0.11 2.03 -3.87
CA SER A 15 1.11 2.94 -3.28
C SER A 15 1.30 4.21 -4.10
N GLN A 16 1.28 4.12 -5.44
CA GLN A 16 1.29 5.29 -6.31
C GLN A 16 0.01 6.11 -6.17
N GLN A 17 -1.14 5.44 -6.14
CA GLN A 17 -2.42 6.11 -5.92
C GLN A 17 -2.40 6.90 -4.61
N ALA A 18 -1.94 6.28 -3.50
CA ALA A 18 -1.79 6.96 -2.21
C ALA A 18 -0.85 8.17 -2.31
N ALA A 19 0.28 8.04 -3.04
CA ALA A 19 1.21 9.15 -3.24
C ALA A 19 0.57 10.33 -3.99
N LEU A 20 -0.21 10.05 -5.03
CA LEU A 20 -0.91 11.08 -5.81
C LEU A 20 -2.06 11.74 -5.04
N GLU A 21 -2.76 10.99 -4.18
CA GLU A 21 -3.82 11.57 -3.34
C GLU A 21 -3.27 12.53 -2.28
N VAL A 22 -2.13 12.19 -1.66
CA VAL A 22 -1.48 13.06 -0.67
C VAL A 22 -0.70 14.19 -1.33
N PHE A 23 -0.06 13.92 -2.45
CA PHE A 23 0.78 14.87 -3.19
C PHE A 23 0.34 14.96 -4.66
N PRO A 24 -0.75 15.67 -4.98
CA PRO A 24 -1.38 15.62 -6.31
C PRO A 24 -0.48 16.06 -7.49
N ARG A 25 0.62 16.71 -7.21
CA ARG A 25 1.61 17.18 -8.21
C ARG A 25 2.98 16.57 -8.02
N CYS A 26 3.07 15.43 -7.32
CA CYS A 26 4.35 14.75 -7.17
C CYS A 26 4.76 14.05 -8.46
N GLU A 27 6.05 13.74 -8.54
CA GLU A 27 6.63 12.81 -9.49
C GLU A 27 6.76 11.45 -8.80
N PRO A 28 5.91 10.46 -9.11
CA PRO A 28 5.98 9.14 -8.50
C PRO A 28 7.21 8.39 -8.99
N LEU A 29 8.02 7.86 -8.06
CA LEU A 29 9.21 7.06 -8.34
C LEU A 29 8.94 5.59 -7.98
N PRO A 30 8.62 4.72 -8.96
CA PRO A 30 8.43 3.29 -8.72
C PRO A 30 9.76 2.63 -8.36
N CYS A 31 9.74 1.77 -7.36
CA CYS A 31 10.89 1.01 -6.90
C CYS A 31 10.55 -0.48 -6.86
N PRO A 32 11.46 -1.37 -7.31
CA PRO A 32 11.20 -2.81 -7.35
C PRO A 32 10.94 -3.40 -5.96
N THR A 33 11.70 -2.95 -4.96
CA THR A 33 11.61 -3.47 -3.58
C THR A 33 11.33 -2.36 -2.57
N PHE A 34 10.99 -2.74 -1.33
CA PHE A 34 10.88 -1.78 -0.23
C PHE A 34 12.24 -1.18 0.12
N GLU A 35 13.32 -1.96 0.05
CA GLU A 35 14.69 -1.51 0.26
C GLU A 35 15.04 -0.37 -0.71
N ASP A 36 14.73 -0.54 -2.00
CA ASP A 36 14.98 0.49 -3.01
C ASP A 36 14.15 1.75 -2.75
N ALA A 37 12.89 1.59 -2.36
CA ALA A 37 12.02 2.72 -2.05
C ALA A 37 12.52 3.52 -0.82
N LEU A 38 13.03 2.84 0.21
CA LEU A 38 13.62 3.47 1.39
C LEU A 38 14.97 4.11 1.04
N ALA A 39 15.80 3.43 0.26
CA ALA A 39 17.09 3.95 -0.21
C ALA A 39 16.91 5.24 -1.03
N ALA A 40 15.91 5.28 -1.92
CA ALA A 40 15.61 6.48 -2.70
C ALA A 40 15.36 7.72 -1.83
N VAL A 41 14.75 7.56 -0.65
CA VAL A 41 14.56 8.66 0.30
C VAL A 41 15.85 8.99 1.05
N SER A 42 16.57 7.98 1.55
CA SER A 42 17.81 8.18 2.32
C SER A 42 18.90 8.83 1.48
N ASP A 43 18.99 8.46 0.19
CA ASP A 43 19.98 8.98 -0.75
C ASP A 43 19.58 10.33 -1.37
N GLY A 44 18.31 10.75 -1.17
CA GLY A 44 17.79 12.02 -1.64
C GLY A 44 17.30 12.01 -3.09
N ALA A 45 17.18 10.85 -3.74
CA ALA A 45 16.54 10.68 -5.04
C ALA A 45 15.03 10.96 -4.97
N ALA A 46 14.41 10.65 -3.82
CA ALA A 46 13.03 11.03 -3.50
C ALA A 46 13.01 11.91 -2.24
N ARG A 47 12.12 12.89 -2.23
CA ARG A 47 11.89 13.74 -1.05
C ARG A 47 11.13 12.97 0.03
N TYR A 48 10.16 12.14 -0.37
CA TYR A 48 9.32 11.35 0.50
C TYR A 48 9.19 9.92 0.01
N GLY A 49 8.83 9.01 0.93
CA GLY A 49 8.45 7.64 0.62
C GLY A 49 6.99 7.38 1.04
N MET A 50 6.19 6.78 0.17
CA MET A 50 4.82 6.34 0.45
C MET A 50 4.83 4.84 0.64
N ILE A 51 4.82 4.39 1.89
CA ILE A 51 5.09 2.98 2.25
C ILE A 51 3.91 2.37 2.98
N PRO A 52 3.31 1.27 2.47
CA PRO A 52 2.24 0.56 3.15
C PRO A 52 2.81 -0.20 4.36
N ILE A 53 2.13 -0.11 5.51
CA ILE A 53 2.56 -0.82 6.73
C ILE A 53 1.54 -1.85 7.20
N GLU A 54 0.27 -1.66 6.86
CA GLU A 54 -0.82 -2.51 7.32
C GLU A 54 -2.02 -2.43 6.38
N ASN A 55 -2.70 -3.55 6.19
CA ASN A 55 -4.00 -3.60 5.53
C ASN A 55 -5.03 -4.23 6.47
N SER A 56 -6.24 -3.67 6.51
CA SER A 56 -7.30 -4.09 7.44
C SER A 56 -7.76 -5.55 7.29
N LEU A 57 -7.54 -6.17 6.13
CA LEU A 57 -7.92 -7.55 5.85
C LEU A 57 -6.72 -8.50 5.78
N ALA A 58 -5.60 -8.03 5.20
CA ALA A 58 -4.40 -8.84 5.00
C ALA A 58 -3.42 -8.77 6.18
N GLY A 59 -3.62 -7.82 7.09
CA GLY A 59 -2.74 -7.60 8.23
C GLY A 59 -1.48 -6.81 7.89
N ARG A 60 -0.38 -7.11 8.56
CA ARG A 60 0.88 -6.38 8.43
C ARG A 60 1.56 -6.64 7.08
N VAL A 61 2.23 -5.64 6.57
CA VAL A 61 3.18 -5.79 5.47
C VAL A 61 4.52 -6.20 6.08
N GLY A 62 4.81 -7.52 6.09
CA GLY A 62 5.85 -8.13 6.92
C GLY A 62 7.24 -7.51 6.78
N ASP A 63 7.73 -7.37 5.55
CA ASP A 63 9.11 -6.92 5.29
C ASP A 63 9.39 -5.52 5.82
N ILE A 64 8.42 -4.59 5.72
CA ILE A 64 8.62 -3.21 6.11
C ILE A 64 8.87 -3.03 7.61
N HIS A 65 8.31 -3.91 8.44
CA HIS A 65 8.51 -3.85 9.90
C HIS A 65 9.94 -4.20 10.32
N HIS A 66 10.69 -4.92 9.50
CA HIS A 66 12.11 -5.18 9.70
C HIS A 66 13.02 -4.10 9.10
N LEU A 67 12.60 -3.52 7.98
CA LEU A 67 13.38 -2.53 7.23
C LEU A 67 13.28 -1.13 7.84
N LEU A 68 12.07 -0.69 8.18
CA LEU A 68 11.81 0.67 8.65
C LEU A 68 12.63 1.06 9.89
N PRO A 69 12.77 0.24 10.95
CA PRO A 69 13.59 0.60 12.11
C PRO A 69 15.09 0.78 11.82
N ARG A 70 15.55 0.24 10.68
CA ARG A 70 16.96 0.30 10.27
C ARG A 70 17.24 1.32 9.18
N SER A 71 16.19 1.91 8.61
CA SER A 71 16.31 2.84 7.48
C SER A 71 16.90 4.21 7.87
N GLY A 72 16.82 4.59 9.16
CA GLY A 72 17.17 5.93 9.62
C GLY A 72 16.20 7.02 9.16
N LEU A 73 15.07 6.65 8.54
CA LEU A 73 14.05 7.58 8.07
C LEU A 73 13.04 7.91 9.19
N HIS A 74 12.38 9.04 9.03
CA HIS A 74 11.38 9.54 9.96
C HIS A 74 9.98 9.40 9.39
N ILE A 75 9.03 8.88 10.18
CA ILE A 75 7.62 8.93 9.86
C ILE A 75 7.13 10.35 10.13
N ILE A 76 6.68 11.05 9.08
CA ILE A 76 6.20 12.43 9.16
C ILE A 76 4.70 12.56 8.98
N GLY A 77 4.03 11.49 8.57
CA GLY A 77 2.58 11.46 8.38
C GLY A 77 2.09 10.06 8.07
N GLU A 78 0.77 9.92 8.00
CA GLU A 78 0.11 8.69 7.60
C GLU A 78 -1.08 9.00 6.69
N PHE A 79 -1.44 8.02 5.88
CA PHE A 79 -2.57 8.08 4.98
C PHE A 79 -3.31 6.75 4.93
N PHE A 80 -4.63 6.78 4.92
CA PHE A 80 -5.50 5.62 4.86
C PHE A 80 -6.19 5.58 3.50
N LEU A 81 -5.80 4.63 2.65
CA LEU A 81 -6.37 4.46 1.32
C LEU A 81 -7.39 3.32 1.34
N PRO A 82 -8.67 3.57 1.00
CA PRO A 82 -9.61 2.50 0.67
C PRO A 82 -9.13 1.74 -0.57
N ILE A 83 -8.97 0.43 -0.45
CA ILE A 83 -8.53 -0.43 -1.56
C ILE A 83 -9.75 -0.87 -2.35
N ARG A 84 -9.82 -0.42 -3.62
CA ARG A 84 -10.89 -0.74 -4.56
C ARG A 84 -10.31 -1.44 -5.77
N PHE A 85 -10.70 -2.71 -5.93
CA PHE A 85 -10.23 -3.50 -7.07
C PHE A 85 -11.16 -3.34 -8.26
N GLN A 86 -10.55 -3.10 -9.42
CA GLN A 86 -11.25 -3.07 -10.69
C GLN A 86 -10.93 -4.36 -11.44
N LEU A 87 -11.95 -5.02 -12.01
CA LEU A 87 -11.77 -6.08 -12.99
C LEU A 87 -11.62 -5.43 -14.37
N MET A 88 -10.46 -5.58 -14.97
CA MET A 88 -10.09 -4.89 -16.20
C MET A 88 -9.50 -5.84 -17.24
N ALA A 89 -9.65 -5.50 -18.51
CA ALA A 89 -9.11 -6.27 -19.63
C ALA A 89 -8.76 -5.36 -20.81
N VAL A 90 -8.16 -5.93 -21.85
CA VAL A 90 -7.85 -5.20 -23.09
C VAL A 90 -9.12 -4.69 -23.76
N LYS A 91 -9.00 -3.59 -24.50
CA LYS A 91 -10.13 -3.00 -25.25
C LYS A 91 -10.83 -4.02 -26.15
N GLY A 92 -12.15 -4.01 -26.10
CA GLY A 92 -13.00 -4.94 -26.83
C GLY A 92 -13.24 -6.27 -26.12
N ALA A 93 -12.57 -6.57 -25.01
CA ALA A 93 -12.92 -7.68 -24.14
C ALA A 93 -14.21 -7.35 -23.37
N ASN A 94 -14.90 -8.36 -22.89
CA ASN A 94 -16.11 -8.23 -22.09
C ASN A 94 -16.25 -9.42 -21.12
N LEU A 95 -17.26 -9.38 -20.24
CA LEU A 95 -17.47 -10.41 -19.23
C LEU A 95 -17.71 -11.82 -19.78
N THR A 96 -18.10 -11.94 -21.06
CA THR A 96 -18.31 -13.25 -21.71
C THR A 96 -17.06 -13.78 -22.40
N THR A 97 -16.07 -12.93 -22.71
CA THR A 97 -14.81 -13.33 -23.35
C THR A 97 -13.75 -13.72 -22.34
N ILE A 98 -13.67 -13.07 -21.18
CA ILE A 98 -12.64 -13.34 -20.17
C ILE A 98 -12.77 -14.75 -19.57
N ARG A 99 -11.62 -15.37 -19.27
CA ARG A 99 -11.50 -16.72 -18.70
C ARG A 99 -10.58 -16.78 -17.48
N THR A 100 -9.66 -15.83 -17.37
CA THR A 100 -8.71 -15.74 -16.25
C THR A 100 -8.78 -14.37 -15.58
N ALA A 101 -8.48 -14.33 -14.26
CA ALA A 101 -8.24 -13.11 -13.51
C ALA A 101 -6.85 -13.19 -12.89
N GLU A 102 -6.00 -12.23 -13.21
CA GLU A 102 -4.59 -12.19 -12.80
C GLU A 102 -4.37 -11.10 -11.76
N SER A 103 -3.68 -11.43 -10.68
CA SER A 103 -3.29 -10.48 -9.65
C SER A 103 -2.34 -11.11 -8.62
N HIS A 104 -1.88 -10.29 -7.68
CA HIS A 104 -1.20 -10.79 -6.48
C HIS A 104 -2.10 -11.73 -5.68
N VAL A 105 -1.50 -12.75 -5.04
CA VAL A 105 -2.25 -13.80 -4.31
C VAL A 105 -3.23 -13.24 -3.27
N VAL A 106 -2.84 -12.18 -2.55
CA VAL A 106 -3.70 -11.51 -1.57
C VAL A 106 -4.91 -10.86 -2.24
N ALA A 107 -4.71 -10.17 -3.36
CA ALA A 107 -5.79 -9.54 -4.13
C ALA A 107 -6.77 -10.59 -4.67
N LEU A 108 -6.28 -11.71 -5.22
CA LEU A 108 -7.14 -12.83 -5.62
C LEU A 108 -7.95 -13.37 -4.43
N GLY A 109 -7.32 -13.44 -3.24
CA GLY A 109 -7.99 -13.85 -2.01
C GLY A 109 -9.11 -12.93 -1.54
N GLN A 110 -9.02 -11.63 -1.87
CA GLN A 110 -9.99 -10.59 -1.52
C GLN A 110 -11.10 -10.39 -2.56
N ASN A 111 -11.07 -11.10 -3.69
CA ASN A 111 -12.00 -10.98 -4.82
C ASN A 111 -12.58 -12.34 -5.25
N ARG A 112 -12.77 -13.26 -4.31
CA ARG A 112 -13.22 -14.65 -4.60
C ARG A 112 -14.63 -14.72 -5.15
N LYS A 113 -15.54 -13.84 -4.65
CA LYS A 113 -16.95 -13.85 -5.05
C LYS A 113 -17.09 -13.57 -6.54
N ILE A 114 -16.42 -12.53 -7.05
CA ILE A 114 -16.49 -12.18 -8.46
C ILE A 114 -15.89 -13.26 -9.37
N MET A 115 -14.73 -13.83 -8.98
CA MET A 115 -14.12 -14.92 -9.75
C MET A 115 -15.01 -16.13 -9.82
N LYS A 116 -15.67 -16.50 -8.73
CA LYS A 116 -16.65 -17.62 -8.70
C LYS A 116 -17.86 -17.34 -9.57
N ASN A 117 -18.45 -16.13 -9.47
CA ASN A 117 -19.64 -15.74 -10.21
C ASN A 117 -19.41 -15.75 -11.73
N LEU A 118 -18.26 -15.27 -12.17
CA LEU A 118 -17.88 -15.23 -13.59
C LEU A 118 -17.12 -16.49 -14.04
N LYS A 119 -16.92 -17.48 -13.15
CA LYS A 119 -16.18 -18.74 -13.42
C LYS A 119 -14.76 -18.47 -13.94
N LEU A 120 -14.10 -17.42 -13.46
CA LEU A 120 -12.74 -17.06 -13.84
C LEU A 120 -11.73 -17.94 -13.09
N ARG A 121 -10.72 -18.39 -13.83
CA ARG A 121 -9.57 -19.09 -13.23
C ARG A 121 -8.59 -18.05 -12.68
N PRO A 122 -8.22 -18.10 -11.37
CA PRO A 122 -7.22 -17.22 -10.82
C PRO A 122 -5.82 -17.54 -11.38
N VAL A 123 -5.04 -16.50 -11.67
CA VAL A 123 -3.63 -16.59 -12.08
C VAL A 123 -2.83 -15.70 -11.14
N VAL A 124 -1.91 -16.32 -10.39
CA VAL A 124 -1.07 -15.57 -9.44
C VAL A 124 0.05 -14.86 -10.20
N ALA A 125 0.20 -13.58 -9.93
CA ALA A 125 1.26 -12.73 -10.43
C ALA A 125 2.04 -12.09 -9.26
N ALA A 126 3.16 -11.44 -9.57
CA ALA A 126 4.04 -10.84 -8.57
C ALA A 126 3.36 -9.68 -7.82
N ASP A 127 2.58 -8.86 -8.53
CA ASP A 127 1.86 -7.72 -7.96
C ASP A 127 0.58 -7.38 -8.78
N THR A 128 -0.21 -6.44 -8.27
CA THR A 128 -1.50 -6.08 -8.86
C THR A 128 -1.33 -5.24 -10.13
N ALA A 129 -0.49 -4.23 -10.11
CA ALA A 129 -0.30 -3.31 -11.24
C ALA A 129 0.48 -3.97 -12.38
N GLY A 130 1.49 -4.79 -12.05
CA GLY A 130 2.21 -5.61 -13.02
C GLY A 130 1.31 -6.60 -13.74
N SER A 131 0.27 -7.14 -13.06
CA SER A 131 -0.75 -7.96 -13.71
C SER A 131 -1.51 -7.18 -14.79
N ALA A 132 -1.88 -5.93 -14.50
CA ALA A 132 -2.55 -5.07 -15.48
C ALA A 132 -1.63 -4.78 -16.68
N ARG A 133 -0.34 -4.52 -16.44
CA ARG A 133 0.65 -4.35 -17.51
C ARG A 133 0.74 -5.60 -18.40
N ILE A 134 0.90 -6.78 -17.78
CA ILE A 134 1.03 -8.06 -18.49
C ILE A 134 -0.23 -8.35 -19.34
N VAL A 135 -1.43 -8.12 -18.79
CA VAL A 135 -2.69 -8.28 -19.53
C VAL A 135 -2.74 -7.31 -20.71
N SER A 136 -2.37 -6.05 -20.53
CA SER A 136 -2.30 -5.05 -21.61
C SER A 136 -1.34 -5.49 -22.71
N GLU A 137 -0.11 -5.87 -22.34
CA GLU A 137 0.93 -6.29 -23.30
C GLU A 137 0.55 -7.57 -24.06
N SER A 138 -0.23 -8.46 -23.44
CA SER A 138 -0.65 -9.72 -24.09
C SER A 138 -1.61 -9.53 -25.25
N GLY A 139 -2.43 -8.47 -25.23
CA GLY A 139 -3.50 -8.26 -26.20
C GLY A 139 -4.61 -9.33 -26.19
N ASP A 140 -4.60 -10.26 -25.23
CA ASP A 140 -5.51 -11.40 -25.16
C ASP A 140 -6.82 -11.04 -24.45
N ALA A 141 -7.92 -11.00 -25.20
CA ALA A 141 -9.26 -10.67 -24.70
C ALA A 141 -9.83 -11.73 -23.73
N SER A 142 -9.18 -12.87 -23.58
CA SER A 142 -9.59 -13.89 -22.61
C SER A 142 -8.99 -13.68 -21.21
N ARG A 143 -8.05 -12.74 -21.06
CA ARG A 143 -7.34 -12.41 -19.82
C ARG A 143 -7.88 -11.14 -19.20
N ALA A 144 -8.04 -11.15 -17.91
CA ALA A 144 -8.39 -9.97 -17.11
C ALA A 144 -7.42 -9.79 -15.96
N ALA A 145 -7.25 -8.56 -15.48
CA ALA A 145 -6.49 -8.24 -14.28
C ALA A 145 -7.40 -7.69 -13.17
N LEU A 146 -6.98 -7.88 -11.92
CA LEU A 146 -7.55 -7.24 -10.73
C LEU A 146 -6.52 -6.26 -10.16
N ALA A 147 -6.74 -4.96 -10.37
CA ALA A 147 -5.83 -3.90 -9.96
C ALA A 147 -6.57 -2.60 -9.61
N SER A 148 -5.81 -1.53 -9.35
CA SER A 148 -6.36 -0.19 -9.09
C SER A 148 -6.95 0.43 -10.37
N ARG A 149 -7.85 1.42 -10.23
CA ARG A 149 -8.32 2.24 -11.35
C ARG A 149 -7.16 2.93 -12.08
N LEU A 150 -6.18 3.41 -11.33
CA LEU A 150 -4.98 4.06 -11.87
C LEU A 150 -4.21 3.11 -12.82
N ALA A 151 -4.13 1.82 -12.49
CA ALA A 151 -3.50 0.84 -13.38
C ALA A 151 -4.27 0.69 -14.71
N ALA A 152 -5.61 0.70 -14.68
CA ALA A 152 -6.41 0.66 -15.90
C ALA A 152 -6.13 1.88 -16.80
N GLU A 153 -6.01 3.06 -16.22
CA GLU A 153 -5.70 4.30 -16.94
C GLU A 153 -4.30 4.27 -17.56
N ILE A 154 -3.28 3.88 -16.78
CA ILE A 154 -1.88 3.83 -17.22
C ILE A 154 -1.69 2.82 -18.35
N TYR A 155 -2.29 1.63 -18.21
CA TYR A 155 -2.10 0.53 -19.17
C TYR A 155 -3.18 0.47 -20.26
N ASN A 156 -4.07 1.49 -20.33
CA ASN A 156 -5.10 1.64 -21.35
C ASN A 156 -6.03 0.40 -21.47
N LEU A 157 -6.45 -0.11 -20.30
CA LEU A 157 -7.39 -1.21 -20.15
C LEU A 157 -8.80 -0.71 -19.92
N ASP A 158 -9.79 -1.45 -20.39
CA ASP A 158 -11.21 -1.18 -20.10
C ASP A 158 -11.57 -1.82 -18.74
N ILE A 159 -12.23 -1.05 -17.85
CA ILE A 159 -12.79 -1.55 -16.61
C ILE A 159 -14.11 -2.24 -16.95
N LEU A 160 -14.16 -3.56 -16.76
CA LEU A 160 -15.34 -4.37 -17.01
C LEU A 160 -16.31 -4.38 -15.82
N MET A 161 -15.77 -4.31 -14.61
CA MET A 161 -16.52 -4.18 -13.36
C MET A 161 -15.73 -3.38 -12.34
N GLU A 162 -16.44 -2.51 -11.61
CA GLU A 162 -15.86 -1.66 -10.58
C GLU A 162 -16.05 -2.26 -9.18
N ASP A 163 -15.12 -1.97 -8.27
CA ASP A 163 -15.21 -2.20 -6.83
C ASP A 163 -15.63 -3.64 -6.50
N VAL A 164 -14.86 -4.61 -7.08
CA VAL A 164 -15.20 -6.04 -7.07
C VAL A 164 -14.70 -6.80 -5.82
N GLU A 165 -14.07 -6.11 -4.88
CA GLU A 165 -13.62 -6.70 -3.63
C GLU A 165 -14.77 -7.31 -2.82
N ASP A 166 -14.49 -8.42 -2.14
CA ASP A 166 -15.46 -9.17 -1.35
C ASP A 166 -15.94 -8.40 -0.11
N GLU A 167 -15.08 -7.56 0.46
CA GLU A 167 -15.31 -6.80 1.68
C GLU A 167 -15.09 -5.29 1.48
N LYS A 168 -16.11 -4.49 1.77
CA LYS A 168 -16.09 -3.03 1.55
C LYS A 168 -15.16 -2.25 2.47
N TYR A 169 -14.71 -2.86 3.59
CA TYR A 169 -13.85 -2.21 4.59
C TYR A 169 -12.36 -2.47 4.37
N ASN A 170 -11.97 -2.73 3.13
CA ASN A 170 -10.58 -2.94 2.76
C ASN A 170 -9.83 -1.59 2.72
N THR A 171 -8.95 -1.37 3.68
CA THR A 171 -8.18 -0.12 3.80
C THR A 171 -6.72 -0.46 4.07
N THR A 172 -5.82 0.19 3.36
CA THR A 172 -4.38 0.11 3.62
C THR A 172 -3.91 1.40 4.30
N ARG A 173 -3.19 1.23 5.39
CA ARG A 173 -2.49 2.32 6.08
C ARG A 173 -1.10 2.47 5.50
N PHE A 174 -0.81 3.66 5.04
CA PHE A 174 0.51 4.07 4.56
C PHE A 174 1.16 5.01 5.57
N VAL A 175 2.49 4.98 5.64
CA VAL A 175 3.29 6.01 6.30
C VAL A 175 4.04 6.83 5.26
N ILE A 176 4.16 8.13 5.56
CA ILE A 176 4.93 9.06 4.76
C ILE A 176 6.29 9.19 5.45
N LEU A 177 7.34 8.79 4.72
CA LEU A 177 8.71 8.79 5.22
C LEU A 177 9.50 9.96 4.66
N SER A 178 10.38 10.52 5.49
CA SER A 178 11.32 11.57 5.11
C SER A 178 12.70 11.31 5.72
N LYS A 179 13.74 11.79 5.04
CA LYS A 179 15.12 11.78 5.57
C LYS A 179 15.26 12.65 6.81
N TYR A 180 14.48 13.72 6.92
CA TYR A 180 14.54 14.66 8.02
C TYR A 180 13.24 14.64 8.81
N PRO A 181 13.31 14.82 10.13
CA PRO A 181 12.11 14.89 10.94
C PRO A 181 11.30 16.15 10.59
N GLU A 182 10.01 15.98 10.41
CA GLU A 182 9.05 17.06 10.22
C GLU A 182 7.99 16.93 11.31
N PHE A 183 7.93 17.91 12.23
CA PHE A 183 6.97 17.88 13.33
C PHE A 183 5.71 18.67 12.95
N ALA A 184 4.56 18.11 13.32
CA ALA A 184 3.29 18.82 13.18
C ALA A 184 3.37 20.13 14.00
N ARG A 185 3.02 21.26 13.37
CA ARG A 185 2.96 22.54 14.10
C ARG A 185 1.70 22.55 14.96
N THR A 186 1.89 22.63 16.27
CA THR A 186 0.77 22.82 17.22
C THR A 186 0.08 24.15 16.93
N GLY A 187 -1.25 24.13 16.79
CA GLY A 187 -2.07 25.33 16.65
C GLY A 187 -2.43 25.76 15.22
N THR A 188 -2.01 25.03 14.15
CA THR A 188 -2.31 25.40 12.77
C THR A 188 -3.42 24.57 12.12
N GLY A 189 -4.02 23.61 12.83
CA GLY A 189 -5.07 22.72 12.29
C GLY A 189 -6.04 22.26 13.36
N THR A 190 -7.24 21.89 12.96
CA THR A 190 -8.31 21.33 13.80
C THR A 190 -8.19 19.82 14.02
N GLY A 191 -7.11 19.20 13.53
CA GLY A 191 -6.92 17.75 13.52
C GLY A 191 -6.22 17.22 14.79
N THR A 192 -6.51 15.97 15.11
CA THR A 192 -5.80 15.21 16.15
C THR A 192 -4.37 14.91 15.70
N ILE A 193 -3.38 15.22 16.55
CA ILE A 193 -1.98 14.86 16.27
C ILE A 193 -1.75 13.43 16.73
N ILE A 194 -1.19 12.61 15.83
CA ILE A 194 -0.78 11.23 16.12
C ILE A 194 0.75 11.18 16.08
N THR A 195 1.36 10.58 17.11
CA THR A 195 2.79 10.30 17.13
C THR A 195 3.01 8.81 16.95
N THR A 196 3.75 8.43 15.92
CA THR A 196 4.15 7.03 15.69
C THR A 196 5.56 6.82 16.24
N LEU A 197 5.71 5.83 17.10
CA LEU A 197 6.98 5.47 17.74
C LEU A 197 7.33 4.03 17.37
N VAL A 198 8.58 3.81 16.97
CA VAL A 198 9.18 2.48 16.85
C VAL A 198 10.25 2.35 17.91
N PHE A 199 10.09 1.39 18.82
CA PHE A 199 11.04 1.18 19.90
C PHE A 199 11.28 -0.30 20.17
N ARG A 200 12.43 -0.60 20.74
CA ARG A 200 12.80 -1.96 21.15
C ARG A 200 12.87 -2.03 22.66
N VAL A 201 12.26 -3.03 23.24
CA VAL A 201 12.39 -3.35 24.66
C VAL A 201 13.40 -4.49 24.85
N ARG A 202 14.00 -4.58 26.06
CA ARG A 202 14.80 -5.74 26.43
C ARG A 202 13.90 -6.96 26.57
N ASN A 203 14.39 -8.13 26.15
CA ASN A 203 13.64 -9.38 26.30
C ASN A 203 13.75 -9.88 27.76
N ILE A 204 12.99 -9.25 28.65
CA ILE A 204 12.87 -9.58 30.07
C ILE A 204 11.38 -9.52 30.48
N PRO A 205 10.97 -10.29 31.52
CA PRO A 205 9.58 -10.27 31.98
C PRO A 205 9.04 -8.86 32.22
N ALA A 206 7.81 -8.58 31.76
CA ALA A 206 7.09 -7.33 31.89
C ALA A 206 7.76 -6.10 31.21
N ALA A 207 8.71 -6.29 30.29
CA ALA A 207 9.40 -5.17 29.64
C ALA A 207 8.44 -4.28 28.83
N LEU A 208 7.55 -4.90 28.03
CA LEU A 208 6.54 -4.17 27.26
C LEU A 208 5.55 -3.44 28.18
N TYR A 209 5.05 -4.11 29.22
CA TYR A 209 4.15 -3.51 30.21
C TYR A 209 4.78 -2.27 30.86
N LYS A 210 6.06 -2.33 31.25
CA LYS A 210 6.78 -1.20 31.83
C LYS A 210 6.96 -0.05 30.83
N ALA A 211 7.26 -0.36 29.57
CA ALA A 211 7.38 0.65 28.52
C ALA A 211 6.03 1.35 28.27
N LEU A 212 4.94 0.59 28.14
CA LEU A 212 3.59 1.12 27.93
C LEU A 212 3.05 1.87 29.16
N GLY A 213 3.46 1.48 30.38
CA GLY A 213 3.05 2.15 31.62
C GLY A 213 3.40 3.63 31.67
N GLY A 214 4.55 4.03 31.11
CA GLY A 214 4.92 5.44 30.98
C GLY A 214 3.94 6.26 30.12
N PHE A 215 3.39 5.67 29.09
CA PHE A 215 2.38 6.33 28.25
C PHE A 215 1.01 6.35 28.91
N ALA A 216 0.61 5.28 29.62
CA ALA A 216 -0.67 5.20 30.31
C ALA A 216 -0.84 6.28 31.38
N VAL A 217 0.24 6.62 32.10
CA VAL A 217 0.24 7.68 33.10
C VAL A 217 0.07 9.08 32.51
N SER A 218 0.42 9.25 31.23
CA SER A 218 0.37 10.54 30.52
C SER A 218 -0.97 10.81 29.81
N TYR A 219 -2.03 10.07 30.11
CA TYR A 219 -3.36 10.19 29.47
C TYR A 219 -3.34 10.09 27.94
N THR A 220 -2.41 9.31 27.38
CA THR A 220 -2.31 9.09 25.95
C THR A 220 -3.12 7.87 25.52
N HIS A 221 -3.80 7.97 24.37
CA HIS A 221 -4.43 6.81 23.73
C HIS A 221 -3.38 6.08 22.89
N LEU A 222 -3.07 4.83 23.25
CA LEU A 222 -2.12 4.00 22.51
C LEU A 222 -2.87 3.05 21.56
N ARG A 223 -2.36 2.92 20.35
CA ARG A 223 -2.63 1.79 19.45
C ARG A 223 -1.32 1.04 19.31
N ALA A 224 -1.25 -0.19 19.84
CA ALA A 224 -0.05 -1.01 19.76
C ALA A 224 -0.20 -2.08 18.68
N HIS A 225 0.84 -2.26 17.87
CA HIS A 225 1.06 -3.43 17.05
C HIS A 225 2.33 -4.09 17.55
N GLU A 226 2.21 -5.29 18.11
CA GLU A 226 3.37 -6.08 18.52
C GLU A 226 3.97 -6.77 17.30
N THR A 227 5.29 -6.68 17.13
CA THR A 227 6.06 -7.58 16.29
C THR A 227 6.57 -8.69 17.19
N GLU A 228 6.28 -9.95 16.86
CA GLU A 228 6.96 -11.06 17.51
C GLU A 228 8.46 -10.89 17.30
N ALA A 229 9.19 -11.00 18.40
CA ALA A 229 10.65 -11.08 18.32
C ALA A 229 11.03 -12.53 18.00
N ASP A 230 11.81 -12.74 16.95
CA ASP A 230 12.56 -13.98 16.73
C ASP A 230 13.57 -14.21 17.86
#